data_99c496db3e3c2464d77ace86c51f70cf
#
_entry.id   99c496db3e3c2464d77ace86c51f70cf
#
_cell.length_a   1.000
_cell.length_b   1.000
_cell.length_c   1.000
_cell.angle_alpha   90.00
_cell.angle_beta   90.00
_cell.angle_gamma   90.00
#
_symmetry.space_group_name_H-M   'P 1'
#
loop_
_entity.id
_entity.type
_entity.pdbx_description
1 polymer ?
#
loop_
_entity_poly.entity_id
_entity_poly.type
_entity_poly.pdbx_seq_one_letter_code
_entity_poly.pdbx_strand_id
1 'polypeptide(L)'
;MSKLTSSRAGDLAEFYAVTWLWDQGYEVFLNPGSSGVIDMIAWKDGEVKLIDVKSRNGTKHARGRGRTPLQKELGVQIIFYDAKTRKMKWVEHQE
;
A
#
# COMPACT_ATOMS: atom_id res chain seq x y z
N MET A 1 -9.68 6.22 25.18
CA MET A 1 -9.75 5.85 23.76
C MET A 1 -8.60 4.92 23.43
N SER A 2 -8.90 3.80 22.83
CA SER A 2 -7.88 2.83 22.56
C SER A 2 -7.20 3.12 21.23
N LYS A 3 -5.93 2.77 21.17
CA LYS A 3 -5.17 2.92 19.97
C LYS A 3 -5.41 1.73 19.05
N LEU A 4 -5.22 1.94 17.77
CA LEU A 4 -5.26 0.83 16.83
C LEU A 4 -4.06 -0.08 17.06
N THR A 5 -4.28 -1.38 16.92
CA THR A 5 -3.18 -2.31 16.88
C THR A 5 -2.42 -2.11 15.57
N SER A 6 -1.20 -2.67 15.51
CA SER A 6 -0.43 -2.59 14.26
C SER A 6 -1.17 -3.25 13.11
N SER A 7 -1.81 -4.38 13.38
CA SER A 7 -2.60 -5.05 12.35
C SER A 7 -3.73 -4.18 11.84
N ARG A 8 -4.47 -3.57 12.77
CA ARG A 8 -5.60 -2.75 12.38
C ARG A 8 -5.15 -1.50 11.65
N ALA A 9 -4.01 -0.95 12.06
CA ALA A 9 -3.46 0.22 11.37
C ALA A 9 -3.10 -0.13 9.93
N GLY A 10 -2.56 -1.32 9.72
CA GLY A 10 -2.28 -1.78 8.38
C GLY A 10 -3.54 -1.96 7.54
N ASP A 11 -4.58 -2.55 8.16
CA ASP A 11 -5.86 -2.71 7.47
C ASP A 11 -6.42 -1.36 7.06
N LEU A 12 -6.35 -0.39 7.97
CA LEU A 12 -6.86 0.94 7.70
C LEU A 12 -6.13 1.57 6.52
N ALA A 13 -4.81 1.43 6.49
CA ALA A 13 -4.02 1.97 5.39
C ALA A 13 -4.46 1.36 4.05
N GLU A 14 -4.74 0.06 4.04
CA GLU A 14 -5.18 -0.59 2.81
C GLU A 14 -6.52 -0.07 2.35
N PHE A 15 -7.45 0.15 3.26
CA PHE A 15 -8.76 0.68 2.88
C PHE A 15 -8.66 2.12 2.39
N TYR A 16 -7.79 2.91 2.99
CA TYR A 16 -7.55 4.26 2.45
C TYR A 16 -6.96 4.17 1.04
N ALA A 17 -6.08 3.20 0.82
CA ALA A 17 -5.49 3.03 -0.52
C ALA A 17 -6.56 2.70 -1.54
N VAL A 18 -7.53 1.86 -1.17
CA VAL A 18 -8.61 1.51 -2.07
C VAL A 18 -9.38 2.76 -2.49
N THR A 19 -9.79 3.57 -1.52
CA THR A 19 -10.55 4.77 -1.85
C THR A 19 -9.74 5.76 -2.64
N TRP A 20 -8.47 5.88 -2.33
CA TRP A 20 -7.57 6.77 -3.06
C TRP A 20 -7.43 6.35 -4.51
N LEU A 21 -7.36 5.05 -4.74
CA LEU A 21 -7.28 4.52 -6.10
C LEU A 21 -8.60 4.70 -6.86
N TRP A 22 -9.72 4.50 -6.17
CA TRP A 22 -11.02 4.73 -6.77
C TRP A 22 -11.15 6.18 -7.24
N ASP A 23 -10.66 7.13 -6.43
CA ASP A 23 -10.68 8.53 -6.80
C ASP A 23 -9.92 8.80 -8.09
N GLN A 24 -8.95 7.97 -8.38
CA GLN A 24 -8.15 8.12 -9.60
C GLN A 24 -8.69 7.31 -10.76
N GLY A 25 -9.79 6.61 -10.56
CA GLY A 25 -10.42 5.87 -11.63
C GLY A 25 -10.01 4.41 -11.75
N TYR A 26 -9.32 3.88 -10.75
CA TYR A 26 -8.91 2.48 -10.78
C TYR A 26 -10.01 1.56 -10.31
N GLU A 27 -10.07 0.39 -10.93
CA GLU A 27 -10.78 -0.75 -10.39
C GLU A 27 -9.81 -1.47 -9.46
N VAL A 28 -10.27 -1.90 -8.27
CA VAL A 28 -9.35 -2.46 -7.29
C VAL A 28 -9.79 -3.85 -6.88
N PHE A 29 -8.83 -4.77 -6.81
CA PHE A 29 -9.05 -6.15 -6.40
C PHE A 29 -8.17 -6.43 -5.20
N LEU A 30 -8.77 -6.81 -4.08
CA LEU A 30 -8.04 -7.04 -2.84
C LEU A 30 -7.55 -8.48 -2.75
N ASN A 31 -6.41 -8.64 -2.12
CA ASN A 31 -5.90 -9.96 -1.79
C ASN A 31 -6.44 -10.34 -0.42
N PRO A 32 -7.33 -11.33 -0.32
CA PRO A 32 -7.80 -11.75 1.00
C PRO A 32 -6.66 -12.43 1.75
N GLY A 33 -6.60 -12.20 3.03
CA GLY A 33 -5.52 -12.73 3.83
C GLY A 33 -4.49 -11.66 4.11
N SER A 34 -3.75 -11.86 5.17
CA SER A 34 -2.89 -10.81 5.69
C SER A 34 -1.43 -10.99 5.34
N SER A 35 -1.07 -12.04 4.66
CA SER A 35 0.32 -12.24 4.27
C SER A 35 0.37 -12.58 2.80
N GLY A 36 1.16 -11.84 2.10
CA GLY A 36 1.31 -12.06 0.67
C GLY A 36 2.20 -11.00 0.09
N VAL A 37 2.61 -11.24 -1.13
CA VAL A 37 3.53 -10.36 -1.82
C VAL A 37 2.82 -9.13 -2.35
N ILE A 38 1.54 -9.26 -2.60
CA ILE A 38 0.72 -8.23 -3.23
C ILE A 38 -0.51 -8.00 -2.37
N ASP A 39 -0.74 -6.76 -1.98
CA ASP A 39 -1.92 -6.42 -1.19
C ASP A 39 -3.15 -6.27 -2.05
N MET A 40 -2.98 -5.72 -3.23
CA MET A 40 -4.10 -5.47 -4.12
C MET A 40 -3.62 -5.28 -5.54
N ILE A 41 -4.54 -5.39 -6.46
CA ILE A 41 -4.29 -5.13 -7.86
C ILE A 41 -5.22 -3.99 -8.29
N ALA A 42 -4.68 -3.04 -9.01
CA ALA A 42 -5.46 -1.94 -9.55
C ALA A 42 -5.39 -1.95 -11.06
N TRP A 43 -6.54 -1.71 -11.70
CA TRP A 43 -6.63 -1.74 -13.15
C TRP A 43 -7.27 -0.44 -13.64
N LYS A 44 -6.67 0.13 -14.66
CA LYS A 44 -7.21 1.34 -15.26
C LYS A 44 -6.70 1.44 -16.68
N ASP A 45 -7.63 1.64 -17.62
CA ASP A 45 -7.28 1.87 -19.02
C ASP A 45 -6.39 0.77 -19.59
N GLY A 46 -6.67 -0.47 -19.22
CA GLY A 46 -5.91 -1.60 -19.73
C GLY A 46 -4.59 -1.85 -19.05
N GLU A 47 -4.25 -1.05 -18.06
CA GLU A 47 -2.99 -1.21 -17.34
C GLU A 47 -3.23 -1.78 -15.96
N VAL A 48 -2.45 -2.80 -15.61
CA VAL A 48 -2.56 -3.48 -14.32
C VAL A 48 -1.38 -3.10 -13.45
N LYS A 49 -1.67 -2.71 -12.22
CA LYS A 49 -0.62 -2.41 -11.23
C LYS A 49 -0.75 -3.36 -10.06
N LEU A 50 0.36 -3.97 -9.69
CA LEU A 50 0.44 -4.82 -8.51
C LEU A 50 0.91 -3.94 -7.37
N ILE A 51 0.22 -3.96 -6.24
CA ILE A 51 0.42 -2.94 -5.21
C ILE A 51 0.65 -3.56 -3.84
N ASP A 52 1.61 -3.00 -3.12
CA ASP A 52 1.85 -3.29 -1.72
C ASP A 52 1.74 -1.96 -0.97
N VAL A 53 0.91 -1.92 0.07
CA VAL A 53 0.68 -0.69 0.82
C VAL A 53 1.53 -0.72 2.07
N LYS A 54 2.32 0.32 2.27
CA LYS A 54 3.12 0.50 3.47
C LYS A 54 2.60 1.69 4.23
N SER A 55 2.61 1.60 5.54
CA SER A 55 2.14 2.71 6.35
C SER A 55 3.18 3.09 7.37
N ARG A 56 3.08 4.33 7.81
CA ARG A 56 3.95 4.86 8.83
C ARG A 56 3.08 5.33 9.98
N ASN A 57 3.36 4.82 11.16
CA ASN A 57 2.58 5.15 12.35
C ASN A 57 3.25 6.23 13.18
N GLY A 58 4.06 7.05 12.55
CA GLY A 58 4.77 8.08 13.28
C GLY A 58 6.03 7.60 13.94
N THR A 59 6.44 6.37 13.72
CA THR A 59 7.71 5.89 14.26
C THR A 59 8.80 6.12 13.24
N LYS A 60 9.98 6.25 13.74
CA LYS A 60 11.12 6.50 12.86
C LYS A 60 11.60 5.24 12.15
N HIS A 61 11.01 4.13 12.43
CA HIS A 61 11.47 2.87 11.84
C HIS A 61 10.81 2.56 10.51
N ALA A 62 10.01 3.46 10.02
CA ALA A 62 9.33 3.22 8.76
C ALA A 62 10.25 3.31 7.56
N ARG A 63 11.45 3.77 7.76
CA ARG A 63 12.36 3.95 6.65
C ARG A 63 12.77 2.60 6.07
N GLY A 64 13.16 2.63 4.83
CA GLY A 64 13.77 1.48 4.21
C GLY A 64 12.88 0.33 3.89
N ARG A 65 11.62 0.55 3.86
CA ARG A 65 10.70 -0.52 3.49
C ARG A 65 10.55 -0.56 2.00
N GLY A 66 11.65 -0.86 1.34
CA GLY A 66 11.60 -1.04 -0.09
C GLY A 66 10.99 -2.37 -0.45
N ARG A 67 10.99 -2.65 -1.72
CA ARG A 67 10.44 -3.90 -2.21
C ARG A 67 11.39 -5.06 -1.90
N THR A 68 10.80 -6.23 -1.64
CA THR A 68 11.60 -7.44 -1.54
C THR A 68 12.10 -7.83 -2.94
N PRO A 69 13.09 -8.73 -3.03
CA PRO A 69 13.53 -9.17 -4.34
C PRO A 69 12.40 -9.74 -5.19
N LEU A 70 11.51 -10.51 -4.58
CA LEU A 70 10.39 -11.05 -5.32
C LEU A 70 9.45 -9.95 -5.82
N GLN A 71 9.21 -8.95 -4.98
CA GLN A 71 8.37 -7.84 -5.39
C GLN A 71 8.98 -7.07 -6.56
N LYS A 72 10.29 -6.89 -6.54
CA LYS A 72 10.97 -6.24 -7.65
C LYS A 72 10.81 -7.04 -8.93
N GLU A 73 10.96 -8.34 -8.82
CA GLU A 73 10.84 -9.22 -9.97
C GLU A 73 9.44 -9.16 -10.56
N LEU A 74 8.42 -9.09 -9.71
CA LEU A 74 7.02 -9.04 -10.16
C LEU A 74 6.58 -7.65 -10.59
N GLY A 75 7.38 -6.63 -10.32
CA GLY A 75 6.99 -5.27 -10.67
C GLY A 75 5.98 -4.66 -9.71
N VAL A 76 5.99 -5.11 -8.46
CA VAL A 76 5.08 -4.57 -7.45
C VAL A 76 5.45 -3.12 -7.15
N GLN A 77 4.45 -2.27 -7.09
CA GLN A 77 4.64 -0.87 -6.73
C GLN A 77 4.16 -0.64 -5.31
N ILE A 78 4.78 0.31 -4.64
CA ILE A 78 4.42 0.61 -3.27
C ILE A 78 3.63 1.90 -3.22
N ILE A 79 2.53 1.87 -2.46
CA ILE A 79 1.81 3.06 -2.05
C ILE A 79 2.14 3.29 -0.59
N PHE A 80 2.57 4.49 -0.27
CA PHE A 80 2.91 4.85 1.10
C PHE A 80 1.79 5.67 1.70
N TYR A 81 1.32 5.25 2.89
CA TYR A 81 0.30 5.95 3.64
C TYR A 81 0.91 6.54 4.89
N ASP A 82 0.81 7.86 5.03
CA ASP A 82 1.28 8.54 6.23
C ASP A 82 0.10 8.69 7.18
N ALA A 83 0.12 7.93 8.27
CA ALA A 83 -1.01 7.91 9.20
C ALA A 83 -1.18 9.24 9.92
N LYS A 84 -0.13 10.02 10.02
CA LYS A 84 -0.20 11.31 10.69
C LYS A 84 -0.99 12.34 9.89
N THR A 85 -0.71 12.41 8.60
CA THR A 85 -1.33 13.39 7.72
C THR A 85 -2.47 12.79 6.92
N ARG A 86 -2.58 11.46 6.92
CA ARG A 86 -3.54 10.69 6.14
C ARG A 86 -3.38 10.89 4.64
N LYS A 87 -2.15 11.17 4.22
CA LYS A 87 -1.85 11.35 2.82
C LYS A 87 -1.22 10.10 2.25
N MET A 88 -1.42 9.91 0.97
CA MET A 88 -0.90 8.76 0.27
C MET A 88 -0.10 9.20 -0.93
N LYS A 89 0.84 8.37 -1.32
CA LYS A 89 1.61 8.64 -2.53
C LYS A 89 2.17 7.35 -3.09
N TRP A 90 2.39 7.36 -4.39
CA TRP A 90 3.17 6.32 -5.03
C TRP A 90 4.62 6.52 -4.65
N VAL A 91 5.32 5.44 -4.36
CA VAL A 91 6.73 5.50 -4.05
C VAL A 91 7.52 5.31 -5.33
N GLU A 92 8.47 6.18 -5.58
CA GLU A 92 9.37 6.02 -6.71
C GLU A 92 10.53 5.14 -6.30
N HIS A 93 10.80 4.14 -7.10
CA HIS A 93 11.84 3.18 -6.78
C HIS A 93 13.10 3.50 -7.58
N GLN A 94 14.20 3.51 -6.89
CA GLN A 94 15.48 3.88 -7.49
C GLN A 94 16.50 2.76 -7.33
N GLU A 95 16.06 1.55 -7.31
CA GLU A 95 16.99 0.41 -7.24
C GLU A 95 17.64 0.13 -8.56
#